data_367ee06a30c85ece4b95c7ae4d28c725
#
_entry.id   367ee06a30c85ece4b95c7ae4d28c725
#
_cell.length_a   1.000
_cell.length_b   1.000
_cell.length_c   1.000
_cell.angle_alpha   90.00
_cell.angle_beta   90.00
_cell.angle_gamma   90.00
#
_symmetry.space_group_name_H-M   'P 1'
#
loop_
_entity.id
_entity.type
_entity.pdbx_description
1 polymer ?
#
loop_
_entity_poly.entity_id
_entity_poly.type
_entity_poly.pdbx_seq_one_letter_code
_entity_poly.pdbx_strand_id
1 'polypeptide(L)'
;MKIAAVKKITQVLVAMAVAAVMAALLCAPKALGTTIGEFSIEQIYVNVPELDVFVQATDAQGQLISPDLVRAAGVELYLGDEKIPTGNIGMANEPICYVLAVDNSVDETTLKEYSIALRRLISAKGAKDQIMLYTLAGDAACVLPATIDTRAAVNAVDALESQEENEPNLVQAATIIYNDINENYQSIAPRKVIFALTEAGNTATSTALLGAVAKDAASRLNMPLDIFVTVDDANPLAELGKALGGDKLDVVHESELADTLAEKQQALANALEIKTAVDENFYGERLDVLTLSVPQLGSAVKTNATVYMGHRLAKPAVESVTLHGRYAM
;
A
#
# COMPACT_ATOMS: atom_id res chain seq x y z
N MET A 1 -1.83 62.05 49.13
CA MET A 1 -0.82 61.02 48.91
C MET A 1 -1.39 59.57 48.75
N LYS A 2 -2.54 59.21 49.26
CA LYS A 2 -3.10 57.85 49.20
C LYS A 2 -3.66 57.42 47.83
N ILE A 3 -4.20 58.31 47.00
CA ILE A 3 -4.85 57.99 45.71
C ILE A 3 -3.82 57.61 44.63
N ALA A 4 -2.61 58.20 44.63
CA ALA A 4 -1.57 57.86 43.64
C ALA A 4 -0.97 56.47 43.88
N ALA A 5 -0.89 56.03 45.12
CA ALA A 5 -0.38 54.69 45.46
C ALA A 5 -1.37 53.58 45.06
N VAL A 6 -2.68 53.81 45.23
CA VAL A 6 -3.71 52.84 44.78
C VAL A 6 -3.72 52.67 43.27
N LYS A 7 -3.59 53.78 42.52
CA LYS A 7 -3.52 53.72 41.05
C LYS A 7 -2.31 52.91 40.52
N LYS A 8 -1.14 53.06 41.17
CA LYS A 8 0.06 52.27 40.80
C LYS A 8 -0.12 50.78 41.12
N ILE A 9 -0.73 50.43 42.25
CA ILE A 9 -0.96 49.01 42.60
C ILE A 9 -1.93 48.38 41.63
N THR A 10 -2.99 49.08 41.22
CA THR A 10 -3.95 48.55 40.23
C THR A 10 -3.32 48.38 38.86
N GLN A 11 -2.44 49.26 38.44
CA GLN A 11 -1.71 49.11 37.17
C GLN A 11 -0.73 47.90 37.15
N VAL A 12 -0.06 47.66 38.27
CA VAL A 12 0.83 46.51 38.40
C VAL A 12 0.02 45.19 38.43
N LEU A 13 -1.10 45.14 39.09
CA LEU A 13 -1.97 43.97 39.11
C LEU A 13 -2.59 43.67 37.76
N VAL A 14 -2.98 44.65 36.98
CA VAL A 14 -3.48 44.50 35.62
C VAL A 14 -2.36 44.03 34.69
N ALA A 15 -1.15 44.58 34.81
CA ALA A 15 0.00 44.13 34.00
C ALA A 15 0.42 42.68 34.32
N MET A 16 0.37 42.28 35.59
CA MET A 16 0.63 40.89 35.99
C MET A 16 -0.46 39.92 35.51
N ALA A 17 -1.74 40.34 35.55
CA ALA A 17 -2.84 39.51 35.03
C ALA A 17 -2.72 39.34 33.50
N VAL A 18 -2.41 40.40 32.75
CA VAL A 18 -2.16 40.33 31.30
C VAL A 18 -0.96 39.45 30.97
N ALA A 19 0.14 39.58 31.74
CA ALA A 19 1.32 38.72 31.54
C ALA A 19 1.03 37.23 31.84
N ALA A 20 0.21 36.94 32.87
CA ALA A 20 -0.20 35.57 33.19
C ALA A 20 -1.12 34.96 32.10
N VAL A 21 -2.03 35.75 31.54
CA VAL A 21 -2.88 35.33 30.41
C VAL A 21 -2.06 35.11 29.16
N MET A 22 -1.10 35.98 28.87
CA MET A 22 -0.16 35.79 27.73
C MET A 22 0.75 34.58 27.92
N ALA A 23 1.24 34.33 29.14
CA ALA A 23 2.01 33.12 29.43
C ALA A 23 1.16 31.87 29.35
N ALA A 24 -0.11 31.90 29.77
CA ALA A 24 -1.04 30.78 29.61
C ALA A 24 -1.39 30.51 28.15
N LEU A 25 -1.48 31.53 27.30
CA LEU A 25 -1.68 31.43 25.86
C LEU A 25 -0.40 30.92 25.13
N LEU A 26 0.79 31.22 25.67
CA LEU A 26 2.06 30.71 25.12
C LEU A 26 2.40 29.32 25.62
N CYS A 27 1.87 28.91 26.78
CA CYS A 27 1.99 27.57 27.36
C CYS A 27 0.79 26.67 27.09
N ALA A 28 -0.25 27.18 26.41
CA ALA A 28 -1.27 26.29 25.87
C ALA A 28 -0.53 25.32 24.94
N PRO A 29 -0.66 23.99 25.16
CA PRO A 29 -0.15 23.06 24.16
C PRO A 29 -0.72 23.56 22.83
N LYS A 30 0.17 23.85 21.86
CA LYS A 30 -0.26 24.14 20.50
C LYS A 30 -1.20 22.99 20.19
N ALA A 31 -2.50 23.25 20.20
CA ALA A 31 -3.46 22.29 19.71
C ALA A 31 -2.86 21.85 18.38
N LEU A 32 -2.64 20.56 18.22
CA LEU A 32 -2.14 19.97 16.99
C LEU A 32 -2.99 20.56 15.86
N GLY A 33 -2.51 21.64 15.26
CA GLY A 33 -3.27 22.39 14.24
C GLY A 33 -3.31 21.66 12.91
N THR A 34 -2.73 20.47 12.85
CA THR A 34 -2.75 19.59 11.70
C THR A 34 -3.85 18.58 11.93
N THR A 35 -5.00 18.82 11.32
CA THR A 35 -6.09 17.84 11.27
C THR A 35 -5.65 16.76 10.28
N ILE A 36 -5.66 15.49 10.69
CA ILE A 36 -5.49 14.39 9.74
C ILE A 36 -6.66 14.48 8.76
N GLY A 37 -6.36 14.61 7.48
CA GLY A 37 -7.35 14.72 6.42
C GLY A 37 -7.74 13.33 5.91
N GLU A 38 -6.75 12.48 5.67
CA GLU A 38 -6.93 11.12 5.19
C GLU A 38 -6.00 10.17 5.93
N PHE A 39 -6.51 8.97 6.20
CA PHE A 39 -5.75 7.91 6.83
C PHE A 39 -6.20 6.58 6.21
N SER A 40 -5.34 5.95 5.43
CA SER A 40 -5.63 4.72 4.71
C SER A 40 -4.63 3.61 5.03
N ILE A 41 -5.11 2.37 5.04
CA ILE A 41 -4.24 1.19 5.09
C ILE A 41 -3.87 0.84 3.67
N GLU A 42 -2.58 0.96 3.34
CA GLU A 42 -2.06 0.66 2.00
C GLU A 42 -1.74 -0.83 1.85
N GLN A 43 -1.17 -1.42 2.88
CA GLN A 43 -0.78 -2.83 2.87
C GLN A 43 -0.64 -3.37 4.28
N ILE A 44 -0.83 -4.68 4.44
CA ILE A 44 -0.56 -5.40 5.67
C ILE A 44 0.40 -6.54 5.36
N TYR A 45 1.52 -6.59 6.06
CA TYR A 45 2.44 -7.72 6.01
C TYR A 45 2.26 -8.57 7.26
N VAL A 46 1.97 -9.85 7.05
CA VAL A 46 1.72 -10.82 8.13
C VAL A 46 2.85 -11.83 8.18
N ASN A 47 3.59 -11.81 9.27
CA ASN A 47 4.61 -12.80 9.60
C ASN A 47 4.45 -13.18 11.08
N VAL A 48 3.41 -13.94 11.36
CA VAL A 48 2.94 -14.25 12.71
C VAL A 48 4.11 -14.65 13.64
N PRO A 49 4.26 -14.03 14.83
CA PRO A 49 3.33 -13.14 15.53
C PRO A 49 3.32 -11.68 15.05
N GLU A 50 4.25 -11.30 14.21
CA GLU A 50 4.43 -9.93 13.76
C GLU A 50 3.40 -9.55 12.70
N LEU A 51 2.89 -8.32 12.82
CA LEU A 51 1.98 -7.68 11.92
C LEU A 51 2.49 -6.27 11.64
N ASP A 52 2.87 -6.02 10.40
CA ASP A 52 3.31 -4.70 9.94
C ASP A 52 2.20 -4.07 9.09
N VAL A 53 1.67 -2.94 9.54
CA VAL A 53 0.59 -2.21 8.87
C VAL A 53 1.17 -0.96 8.23
N PHE A 54 1.15 -0.91 6.90
CA PHE A 54 1.60 0.25 6.15
C PHE A 54 0.43 1.17 5.89
N VAL A 55 0.58 2.43 6.27
CA VAL A 55 -0.48 3.41 6.21
C VAL A 55 -0.02 4.70 5.55
N GLN A 56 -0.92 5.32 4.81
CA GLN A 56 -0.77 6.69 4.37
C GLN A 56 -1.54 7.60 5.32
N ALA A 57 -0.90 8.66 5.78
CA ALA A 57 -1.51 9.67 6.64
C ALA A 57 -1.23 11.05 6.04
N THR A 58 -2.27 11.76 5.65
CA THR A 58 -2.16 13.12 5.10
C THR A 58 -3.01 14.10 5.88
N ASP A 59 -2.63 15.37 5.85
CA ASP A 59 -3.45 16.45 6.38
C ASP A 59 -4.57 16.85 5.39
N ALA A 60 -5.39 17.82 5.78
CA ALA A 60 -6.47 18.33 4.94
C ALA A 60 -5.99 18.98 3.62
N GLN A 61 -4.71 19.24 3.49
CA GLN A 61 -4.03 19.76 2.29
C GLN A 61 -3.35 18.66 1.48
N GLY A 62 -3.48 17.38 1.88
CA GLY A 62 -2.84 16.23 1.23
C GLY A 62 -1.34 16.09 1.55
N GLN A 63 -0.82 16.84 2.55
CA GLN A 63 0.59 16.72 2.94
C GLN A 63 0.79 15.58 3.94
N LEU A 64 1.89 14.87 3.80
CA LEU A 64 2.24 13.75 4.67
C LEU A 64 2.40 14.19 6.13
N ILE A 65 1.81 13.43 7.03
CA ILE A 65 1.90 13.65 8.48
C ILE A 65 3.08 12.85 9.03
N SER A 66 3.86 13.47 9.92
CA SER A 66 4.98 12.79 10.54
C SER A 66 4.55 11.67 11.51
N PRO A 67 5.38 10.61 11.69
CA PRO A 67 5.10 9.53 12.65
C PRO A 67 4.85 10.04 14.08
N ASP A 68 5.53 11.11 14.48
CA ASP A 68 5.39 11.69 15.83
C ASP A 68 4.00 12.29 16.04
N LEU A 69 3.43 12.95 15.03
CA LEU A 69 2.08 13.50 15.08
C LEU A 69 1.03 12.39 15.11
N VAL A 70 1.21 11.33 14.31
CA VAL A 70 0.32 10.16 14.31
C VAL A 70 0.35 9.46 15.67
N ARG A 71 1.56 9.29 16.24
CA ARG A 71 1.74 8.71 17.58
C ARG A 71 1.08 9.56 18.66
N ALA A 72 1.25 10.88 18.59
CA ALA A 72 0.65 11.80 19.55
C ALA A 72 -0.88 11.86 19.45
N ALA A 73 -1.45 11.60 18.27
CA ALA A 73 -2.87 11.51 18.04
C ALA A 73 -3.51 10.22 18.61
N GLY A 74 -2.72 9.25 19.03
CA GLY A 74 -3.18 8.02 19.67
C GLY A 74 -3.89 7.09 18.68
N VAL A 75 -3.10 6.21 18.04
CA VAL A 75 -3.63 5.18 17.14
C VAL A 75 -4.10 3.96 17.93
N GLU A 76 -5.24 3.43 17.56
CA GLU A 76 -5.77 2.16 18.07
C GLU A 76 -5.97 1.17 16.93
N LEU A 77 -5.53 -0.06 17.14
CA LEU A 77 -5.69 -1.18 16.23
C LEU A 77 -6.68 -2.20 16.81
N TYR A 78 -7.55 -2.70 15.95
CA TYR A 78 -8.50 -3.77 16.28
C TYR A 78 -8.41 -4.85 15.21
N LEU A 79 -8.40 -6.11 15.63
CA LEU A 79 -8.54 -7.26 14.74
C LEU A 79 -9.87 -7.93 15.03
N GLY A 80 -10.81 -7.81 14.10
CA GLY A 80 -12.22 -8.02 14.38
C GLY A 80 -12.71 -7.02 15.43
N ASP A 81 -13.28 -7.51 16.52
CA ASP A 81 -13.76 -6.69 17.65
C ASP A 81 -12.73 -6.54 18.78
N GLU A 82 -11.59 -7.20 18.69
CA GLU A 82 -10.59 -7.23 19.74
C GLU A 82 -9.48 -6.20 19.50
N LYS A 83 -9.20 -5.39 20.54
CA LYS A 83 -8.12 -4.42 20.50
C LYS A 83 -6.79 -5.11 20.62
N ILE A 84 -5.91 -4.91 19.63
CA ILE A 84 -4.53 -5.40 19.65
C ILE A 84 -3.55 -4.28 20.03
N PRO A 85 -2.35 -4.65 20.55
CA PRO A 85 -1.35 -3.65 20.89
C PRO A 85 -0.99 -2.77 19.67
N THR A 86 -0.86 -1.48 19.89
CA THR A 86 -0.24 -0.58 18.91
C THR A 86 1.24 -0.51 19.24
N GLY A 87 2.06 -1.11 18.40
CA GLY A 87 3.49 -1.13 18.62
C GLY A 87 4.20 0.15 18.17
N ASN A 88 5.36 0.02 17.57
CA ASN A 88 6.13 1.18 17.12
C ASN A 88 5.53 1.78 15.84
N ILE A 89 5.44 3.11 15.78
CA ILE A 89 5.04 3.86 14.59
C ILE A 89 6.27 4.58 14.05
N GLY A 90 6.62 4.34 12.80
CA GLY A 90 7.77 4.94 12.15
C GLY A 90 7.55 5.18 10.66
N MET A 91 8.57 5.64 9.96
CA MET A 91 8.57 5.60 8.49
C MET A 91 8.84 4.17 8.04
N ALA A 92 8.14 3.72 7.02
CA ALA A 92 8.40 2.44 6.40
C ALA A 92 9.79 2.43 5.75
N ASN A 93 10.58 1.40 6.03
CA ASN A 93 11.93 1.24 5.49
C ASN A 93 12.11 -0.06 4.71
N GLU A 94 11.11 -0.91 4.73
CA GLU A 94 11.10 -2.16 3.99
C GLU A 94 11.05 -1.88 2.49
N PRO A 95 11.83 -2.64 1.69
CA PRO A 95 11.81 -2.51 0.25
C PRO A 95 10.45 -2.91 -0.32
N ILE A 96 10.13 -2.32 -1.46
CA ILE A 96 8.89 -2.56 -2.20
C ILE A 96 9.19 -3.41 -3.44
N CYS A 97 8.35 -4.38 -3.74
CA CYS A 97 8.29 -5.01 -5.05
C CYS A 97 7.17 -4.38 -5.87
N TYR A 98 7.53 -3.65 -6.90
CA TYR A 98 6.60 -3.13 -7.88
C TYR A 98 6.36 -4.21 -8.94
N VAL A 99 5.17 -4.79 -8.92
CA VAL A 99 4.73 -5.77 -9.90
C VAL A 99 4.01 -5.01 -11.02
N LEU A 100 4.67 -4.90 -12.16
CA LEU A 100 4.18 -4.16 -13.31
C LEU A 100 3.45 -5.14 -14.24
N ALA A 101 2.16 -4.96 -14.42
CA ALA A 101 1.33 -5.77 -15.30
C ALA A 101 0.92 -4.91 -16.50
N VAL A 102 1.50 -5.16 -17.66
CA VAL A 102 1.38 -4.29 -18.83
C VAL A 102 0.53 -4.95 -19.89
N ASP A 103 -0.57 -4.30 -20.21
CA ASP A 103 -1.36 -4.68 -21.36
C ASP A 103 -0.62 -4.32 -22.65
N ASN A 104 -0.02 -5.30 -23.25
CA ASN A 104 0.67 -5.13 -24.53
C ASN A 104 -0.19 -5.52 -25.74
N SER A 105 -1.52 -5.66 -25.56
CA SER A 105 -2.48 -5.75 -26.66
C SER A 105 -2.88 -4.38 -27.23
N VAL A 106 -2.40 -3.31 -26.62
CA VAL A 106 -2.59 -1.93 -27.09
C VAL A 106 -1.73 -1.64 -28.32
N ASP A 107 -2.05 -0.55 -29.01
CA ASP A 107 -1.26 -0.10 -30.16
C ASP A 107 0.18 0.33 -29.76
N GLU A 108 1.07 0.44 -30.75
CA GLU A 108 2.47 0.80 -30.51
C GLU A 108 2.63 2.17 -29.85
N THR A 109 1.72 3.12 -30.05
CA THR A 109 1.81 4.47 -29.49
C THR A 109 1.51 4.42 -28.00
N THR A 110 0.41 3.79 -27.61
CA THR A 110 0.04 3.57 -26.22
C THR A 110 1.10 2.77 -25.47
N LEU A 111 1.60 1.67 -26.07
CA LEU A 111 2.66 0.85 -25.45
C LEU A 111 3.95 1.66 -25.23
N LYS A 112 4.27 2.59 -26.13
CA LYS A 112 5.41 3.48 -25.97
C LYS A 112 5.23 4.45 -24.79
N GLU A 113 4.03 5.00 -24.61
CA GLU A 113 3.73 5.86 -23.45
C GLU A 113 3.81 5.06 -22.14
N TYR A 114 3.30 3.82 -22.10
CA TYR A 114 3.50 2.91 -20.98
C TYR A 114 5.00 2.71 -20.69
N SER A 115 5.79 2.43 -21.73
CA SER A 115 7.23 2.23 -21.58
C SER A 115 7.95 3.46 -21.01
N ILE A 116 7.56 4.67 -21.43
CA ILE A 116 8.11 5.93 -20.89
C ILE A 116 7.79 6.06 -19.40
N ALA A 117 6.54 5.85 -19.02
CA ALA A 117 6.09 5.94 -17.64
C ALA A 117 6.80 4.90 -16.74
N LEU A 118 6.89 3.66 -17.20
CA LEU A 118 7.56 2.58 -16.49
C LEU A 118 9.06 2.79 -16.32
N ARG A 119 9.76 3.29 -17.34
CA ARG A 119 11.19 3.65 -17.21
C ARG A 119 11.42 4.71 -16.15
N ARG A 120 10.53 5.70 -16.05
CA ARG A 120 10.60 6.73 -15.02
C ARG A 120 10.43 6.13 -13.64
N LEU A 121 9.42 5.28 -13.44
CA LEU A 121 9.19 4.55 -12.19
C LEU A 121 10.41 3.70 -11.81
N ILE A 122 10.92 2.89 -12.74
CA ILE A 122 12.07 2.01 -12.52
C ILE A 122 13.33 2.81 -12.18
N SER A 123 13.52 3.96 -12.79
CA SER A 123 14.68 4.83 -12.53
C SER A 123 14.61 5.53 -11.17
N ALA A 124 13.40 5.77 -10.65
CA ALA A 124 13.15 6.45 -9.38
C ALA A 124 13.07 5.49 -8.18
N LYS A 125 13.00 4.17 -8.39
CA LYS A 125 12.87 3.20 -7.31
C LYS A 125 14.03 3.22 -6.33
N GLY A 126 13.80 2.84 -5.09
CA GLY A 126 14.84 2.66 -4.09
C GLY A 126 15.86 1.56 -4.50
N ALA A 127 17.07 1.66 -3.98
CA ALA A 127 18.15 0.74 -4.33
C ALA A 127 17.86 -0.74 -4.01
N LYS A 128 17.01 -0.98 -3.01
CA LYS A 128 16.59 -2.33 -2.58
C LYS A 128 15.24 -2.74 -3.14
N ASP A 129 14.51 -1.82 -3.77
CA ASP A 129 13.22 -2.12 -4.36
C ASP A 129 13.37 -3.04 -5.56
N GLN A 130 12.41 -3.93 -5.71
CA GLN A 130 12.36 -4.90 -6.78
C GLN A 130 11.36 -4.49 -7.85
N ILE A 131 11.63 -4.88 -9.07
CA ILE A 131 10.70 -4.83 -10.20
C ILE A 131 10.41 -6.24 -10.65
N MET A 132 9.13 -6.51 -10.91
CA MET A 132 8.63 -7.72 -11.56
C MET A 132 7.76 -7.28 -12.73
N LEU A 133 7.85 -7.92 -13.89
CA LEU A 133 7.13 -7.48 -15.09
C LEU A 133 6.34 -8.62 -15.71
N TYR A 134 5.07 -8.36 -15.96
CA TYR A 134 4.15 -9.22 -16.69
C TYR A 134 3.64 -8.52 -17.95
N THR A 135 3.41 -9.31 -18.99
CA THR A 135 2.59 -8.93 -20.15
C THR A 135 1.21 -9.54 -19.99
N LEU A 136 0.18 -8.84 -20.50
CA LEU A 136 -1.22 -9.23 -20.32
C LEU A 136 -1.91 -9.64 -21.63
N ALA A 137 -1.31 -9.46 -22.80
CA ALA A 137 -1.89 -9.87 -24.08
C ALA A 137 -2.10 -11.39 -24.07
N GLY A 138 -3.35 -11.83 -24.28
CA GLY A 138 -3.75 -13.22 -24.18
C GLY A 138 -3.62 -13.76 -22.73
N ASP A 139 -2.77 -14.76 -22.52
CA ASP A 139 -2.46 -15.30 -21.20
C ASP A 139 -1.33 -14.46 -20.56
N ALA A 140 -1.51 -14.06 -19.31
CA ALA A 140 -0.49 -13.30 -18.61
C ALA A 140 0.82 -14.09 -18.48
N ALA A 141 1.94 -13.43 -18.77
CA ALA A 141 3.26 -14.05 -18.71
C ALA A 141 4.25 -13.20 -17.92
N CYS A 142 4.98 -13.82 -17.00
CA CYS A 142 6.09 -13.18 -16.30
C CYS A 142 7.28 -13.07 -17.25
N VAL A 143 7.59 -11.88 -17.74
CA VAL A 143 8.72 -11.60 -18.63
C VAL A 143 9.96 -11.16 -17.88
N LEU A 144 9.81 -10.70 -16.63
CA LEU A 144 10.93 -10.40 -15.74
C LEU A 144 10.57 -10.83 -14.31
N PRO A 145 11.23 -11.83 -13.75
CA PRO A 145 11.13 -12.17 -12.34
C PRO A 145 11.62 -11.00 -11.44
N ALA A 146 11.19 -11.02 -10.17
CA ALA A 146 11.54 -9.97 -9.21
C ALA A 146 13.06 -9.73 -9.16
N THR A 147 13.49 -8.50 -9.44
CA THR A 147 14.90 -8.10 -9.48
C THR A 147 15.12 -6.69 -8.95
N ILE A 148 16.25 -6.48 -8.29
CA ILE A 148 16.73 -5.13 -7.93
C ILE A 148 17.49 -4.45 -9.08
N ASP A 149 17.86 -5.19 -10.13
CA ASP A 149 18.66 -4.69 -11.25
C ASP A 149 17.84 -3.75 -12.14
N THR A 150 18.07 -2.45 -11.96
CA THR A 150 17.41 -1.39 -12.74
C THR A 150 17.64 -1.54 -14.24
N ARG A 151 18.84 -1.98 -14.66
CA ARG A 151 19.15 -2.13 -16.09
C ARG A 151 18.40 -3.31 -16.70
N ALA A 152 18.33 -4.43 -15.99
CA ALA A 152 17.55 -5.58 -16.44
C ALA A 152 16.06 -5.21 -16.58
N ALA A 153 15.51 -4.43 -15.62
CA ALA A 153 14.14 -3.98 -15.65
C ALA A 153 13.86 -3.03 -16.83
N VAL A 154 14.72 -2.05 -17.07
CA VAL A 154 14.59 -1.15 -18.23
C VAL A 154 14.67 -1.92 -19.54
N ASN A 155 15.62 -2.83 -19.68
CA ASN A 155 15.75 -3.65 -20.89
C ASN A 155 14.52 -4.52 -21.15
N ALA A 156 13.89 -5.04 -20.10
CA ALA A 156 12.67 -5.84 -20.24
C ALA A 156 11.47 -4.97 -20.70
N VAL A 157 11.36 -3.74 -20.21
CA VAL A 157 10.35 -2.78 -20.70
C VAL A 157 10.62 -2.39 -22.15
N ASP A 158 11.87 -2.18 -22.52
CA ASP A 158 12.27 -1.82 -23.89
C ASP A 158 12.04 -2.95 -24.91
N ALA A 159 11.95 -4.18 -24.42
CA ALA A 159 11.68 -5.36 -25.24
C ALA A 159 10.19 -5.70 -25.38
N LEU A 160 9.30 -4.89 -24.80
CA LEU A 160 7.84 -5.08 -24.97
C LEU A 160 7.44 -4.80 -26.42
N GLU A 161 6.66 -5.71 -26.97
CA GLU A 161 6.12 -5.60 -28.34
C GLU A 161 4.60 -5.60 -28.30
N SER A 162 3.97 -4.79 -29.14
CA SER A 162 2.50 -4.76 -29.28
C SER A 162 1.98 -6.07 -29.87
N GLN A 163 0.89 -6.57 -29.33
CA GLN A 163 0.19 -7.78 -29.74
C GLN A 163 -1.32 -7.52 -29.89
N GLU A 164 -1.69 -6.53 -30.67
CA GLU A 164 -3.06 -6.01 -30.81
C GLU A 164 -4.14 -7.07 -31.09
N GLU A 165 -3.78 -8.23 -31.62
CA GLU A 165 -4.73 -9.33 -31.90
C GLU A 165 -5.09 -10.17 -30.65
N ASN A 166 -4.38 -9.96 -29.52
CA ASN A 166 -4.49 -10.79 -28.33
C ASN A 166 -5.08 -9.99 -27.15
N GLU A 167 -6.41 -9.88 -27.09
CA GLU A 167 -7.09 -9.16 -26.00
C GLU A 167 -6.72 -9.72 -24.62
N PRO A 168 -6.48 -8.86 -23.59
CA PRO A 168 -6.11 -9.30 -22.26
C PRO A 168 -7.30 -9.89 -21.51
N ASN A 169 -7.04 -10.94 -20.74
CA ASN A 169 -7.97 -11.43 -19.72
C ASN A 169 -7.47 -11.00 -18.33
N LEU A 170 -7.82 -9.78 -17.91
CA LEU A 170 -7.36 -9.19 -16.64
C LEU A 170 -7.65 -10.05 -15.42
N VAL A 171 -8.67 -10.88 -15.50
CA VAL A 171 -9.12 -11.81 -14.46
C VAL A 171 -8.18 -12.94 -14.27
N GLN A 172 -7.88 -13.59 -15.38
CA GLN A 172 -6.94 -14.68 -15.40
C GLN A 172 -5.54 -14.16 -15.09
N ALA A 173 -5.20 -12.99 -15.62
CA ALA A 173 -3.95 -12.30 -15.35
C ALA A 173 -3.75 -12.05 -13.85
N ALA A 174 -4.72 -11.47 -13.16
CA ALA A 174 -4.66 -11.25 -11.72
C ALA A 174 -4.44 -12.58 -10.97
N THR A 175 -5.18 -13.63 -11.35
CA THR A 175 -5.04 -14.95 -10.72
C THR A 175 -3.63 -15.53 -10.91
N ILE A 176 -3.08 -15.45 -12.12
CA ILE A 176 -1.72 -15.92 -12.43
C ILE A 176 -0.69 -15.14 -11.61
N ILE A 177 -0.77 -13.81 -11.64
CA ILE A 177 0.16 -12.93 -10.94
C ILE A 177 0.15 -13.21 -9.43
N TYR A 178 -1.04 -13.30 -8.82
CA TYR A 178 -1.15 -13.58 -7.39
C TYR A 178 -0.63 -14.97 -7.02
N ASN A 179 -0.86 -15.99 -7.85
CA ASN A 179 -0.33 -17.33 -7.61
C ASN A 179 1.19 -17.36 -7.70
N ASP A 180 1.77 -16.74 -8.73
CA ASP A 180 3.22 -16.65 -8.89
C ASP A 180 3.89 -15.92 -7.72
N ILE A 181 3.28 -14.81 -7.27
CA ILE A 181 3.78 -14.07 -6.11
C ILE A 181 3.68 -14.92 -4.84
N ASN A 182 2.58 -15.66 -4.67
CA ASN A 182 2.41 -16.52 -3.51
C ASN A 182 3.44 -17.67 -3.50
N GLU A 183 3.73 -18.26 -4.66
CA GLU A 183 4.72 -19.31 -4.79
C GLU A 183 6.17 -18.83 -4.52
N ASN A 184 6.46 -17.58 -4.88
CA ASN A 184 7.77 -16.97 -4.74
C ASN A 184 7.88 -15.99 -3.57
N TYR A 185 6.89 -15.99 -2.66
CA TYR A 185 6.70 -14.99 -1.61
C TYR A 185 7.95 -14.69 -0.79
N GLN A 186 8.74 -15.71 -0.47
CA GLN A 186 9.94 -15.60 0.37
C GLN A 186 11.11 -14.87 -0.35
N SER A 187 11.12 -14.85 -1.67
CA SER A 187 12.16 -14.20 -2.48
C SER A 187 11.78 -12.79 -2.94
N ILE A 188 10.53 -12.39 -2.69
CA ILE A 188 10.00 -11.09 -3.08
C ILE A 188 9.98 -10.17 -1.86
N ALA A 189 10.29 -8.88 -2.05
CA ALA A 189 10.27 -7.87 -0.99
C ALA A 189 8.95 -7.92 -0.17
N PRO A 190 9.00 -7.66 1.15
CA PRO A 190 7.82 -7.79 2.02
C PRO A 190 6.66 -6.89 1.59
N ARG A 191 6.93 -5.66 1.18
CA ARG A 191 5.93 -4.75 0.61
C ARG A 191 5.78 -5.02 -0.89
N LYS A 192 4.54 -5.13 -1.35
CA LYS A 192 4.23 -5.45 -2.75
C LYS A 192 3.07 -4.60 -3.22
N VAL A 193 3.11 -4.18 -4.46
CA VAL A 193 2.00 -3.50 -5.14
C VAL A 193 1.95 -3.95 -6.59
N ILE A 194 0.75 -4.14 -7.13
CA ILE A 194 0.56 -4.39 -8.56
C ILE A 194 0.08 -3.11 -9.22
N PHE A 195 0.82 -2.65 -10.22
CA PHE A 195 0.40 -1.61 -11.14
C PHE A 195 0.03 -2.26 -12.47
N ALA A 196 -1.25 -2.28 -12.78
CA ALA A 196 -1.76 -2.78 -14.04
C ALA A 196 -2.07 -1.62 -14.98
N LEU A 197 -1.36 -1.56 -16.11
CA LEU A 197 -1.56 -0.58 -17.16
C LEU A 197 -2.33 -1.25 -18.28
N THR A 198 -3.56 -0.81 -18.53
CA THR A 198 -4.44 -1.42 -19.53
C THR A 198 -5.41 -0.38 -20.06
N GLU A 199 -5.81 -0.53 -21.30
CA GLU A 199 -7.01 0.10 -21.82
C GLU A 199 -8.25 -0.68 -21.36
N ALA A 200 -9.36 0.01 -21.13
CA ALA A 200 -10.61 -0.61 -20.68
C ALA A 200 -11.26 -1.44 -21.81
N GLY A 201 -10.47 -2.29 -22.43
CA GLY A 201 -10.96 -3.31 -23.36
C GLY A 201 -11.58 -4.48 -22.60
N ASN A 202 -12.30 -5.27 -23.28
CA ASN A 202 -12.88 -6.57 -22.98
C ASN A 202 -12.96 -7.09 -21.54
N THR A 203 -13.76 -6.44 -20.74
CA THR A 203 -14.17 -6.90 -19.40
C THR A 203 -15.45 -7.78 -19.47
N ALA A 204 -15.80 -8.28 -20.65
CA ALA A 204 -17.00 -9.08 -20.89
C ALA A 204 -17.05 -10.40 -20.08
N THR A 205 -15.94 -10.79 -19.45
CA THR A 205 -15.93 -11.92 -18.50
C THR A 205 -16.50 -11.43 -17.18
N SER A 206 -17.63 -11.96 -16.80
CA SER A 206 -18.41 -11.56 -15.63
C SER A 206 -17.53 -11.28 -14.41
N THR A 207 -17.52 -10.05 -13.94
CA THR A 207 -16.92 -9.59 -12.68
C THR A 207 -17.30 -10.46 -11.48
N ALA A 208 -18.42 -11.17 -11.53
CA ALA A 208 -18.90 -12.07 -10.50
C ALA A 208 -18.04 -13.36 -10.34
N LEU A 209 -17.52 -13.92 -11.43
CA LEU A 209 -16.66 -15.11 -11.36
C LEU A 209 -15.24 -14.76 -10.91
N LEU A 210 -14.79 -13.56 -11.24
CA LEU A 210 -13.58 -12.94 -10.78
C LEU A 210 -13.48 -12.82 -9.29
N GLY A 211 -14.60 -12.42 -8.73
CA GLY A 211 -14.68 -12.10 -7.32
C GLY A 211 -14.23 -13.24 -6.40
N ALA A 212 -14.46 -14.50 -6.77
CA ALA A 212 -14.15 -15.60 -5.87
C ALA A 212 -12.67 -16.01 -5.88
N VAL A 213 -12.07 -16.27 -7.03
CA VAL A 213 -10.70 -16.84 -7.10
C VAL A 213 -9.62 -15.76 -6.94
N ALA A 214 -9.74 -14.68 -7.69
CA ALA A 214 -8.77 -13.57 -7.60
C ALA A 214 -8.86 -12.86 -6.24
N LYS A 215 -10.06 -12.71 -5.69
CA LYS A 215 -10.28 -12.13 -4.35
C LYS A 215 -9.68 -13.02 -3.25
N ASP A 216 -9.82 -14.34 -3.32
CA ASP A 216 -9.19 -15.25 -2.37
C ASP A 216 -7.66 -15.14 -2.46
N ALA A 217 -7.09 -15.14 -3.66
CA ALA A 217 -5.65 -15.00 -3.87
C ALA A 217 -5.12 -13.63 -3.40
N ALA A 218 -5.78 -12.54 -3.75
CA ALA A 218 -5.41 -11.19 -3.31
C ALA A 218 -5.49 -11.05 -1.79
N SER A 219 -6.57 -11.54 -1.18
CA SER A 219 -6.75 -11.50 0.27
C SER A 219 -5.63 -12.25 1.00
N ARG A 220 -5.21 -13.41 0.48
CA ARG A 220 -4.10 -14.19 1.06
C ARG A 220 -2.76 -13.48 0.99
N LEU A 221 -2.58 -12.57 0.05
CA LEU A 221 -1.34 -11.81 -0.11
C LEU A 221 -1.37 -10.48 0.66
N ASN A 222 -2.55 -10.01 1.08
CA ASN A 222 -2.74 -8.68 1.66
C ASN A 222 -2.14 -7.58 0.77
N MET A 223 -2.31 -7.71 -0.54
CA MET A 223 -1.64 -6.87 -1.53
C MET A 223 -2.69 -6.15 -2.39
N PRO A 224 -2.61 -4.82 -2.46
CA PRO A 224 -3.51 -4.05 -3.30
C PRO A 224 -3.19 -4.22 -4.79
N LEU A 225 -4.23 -4.04 -5.62
CA LEU A 225 -4.10 -3.88 -7.05
C LEU A 225 -4.53 -2.46 -7.42
N ASP A 226 -3.59 -1.65 -7.85
CA ASP A 226 -3.84 -0.34 -8.45
C ASP A 226 -3.96 -0.52 -9.97
N ILE A 227 -5.06 -0.06 -10.56
CA ILE A 227 -5.30 -0.14 -11.98
C ILE A 227 -5.26 1.27 -12.57
N PHE A 228 -4.43 1.47 -13.55
CA PHE A 228 -4.34 2.70 -14.33
C PHE A 228 -4.87 2.44 -15.73
N VAL A 229 -5.81 3.24 -16.15
CA VAL A 229 -6.48 3.07 -17.44
C VAL A 229 -6.43 4.36 -18.22
N THR A 230 -6.19 4.26 -19.51
CA THR A 230 -6.02 5.39 -20.41
C THR A 230 -7.28 5.78 -21.20
N VAL A 231 -8.40 5.09 -20.98
CA VAL A 231 -9.67 5.32 -21.67
C VAL A 231 -10.82 5.72 -20.74
N ASP A 232 -11.84 6.38 -21.31
CA ASP A 232 -12.92 7.04 -20.55
C ASP A 232 -13.93 6.09 -19.87
N ASP A 233 -14.09 4.86 -20.32
CA ASP A 233 -15.08 3.90 -19.78
C ASP A 233 -14.45 2.83 -18.91
N ALA A 234 -14.23 3.19 -17.65
CA ALA A 234 -13.48 2.40 -16.71
C ALA A 234 -14.34 1.64 -15.67
N ASN A 235 -15.67 1.73 -15.73
CA ASN A 235 -16.56 1.20 -14.70
C ASN A 235 -16.35 -0.29 -14.36
N PRO A 236 -16.19 -1.22 -15.31
CA PRO A 236 -15.96 -2.63 -14.99
C PRO A 236 -14.64 -2.87 -14.27
N LEU A 237 -13.61 -2.09 -14.58
CA LEU A 237 -12.28 -2.22 -13.96
C LEU A 237 -12.24 -1.63 -12.55
N ALA A 238 -13.05 -0.60 -12.27
CA ALA A 238 -13.19 -0.05 -10.92
C ALA A 238 -13.71 -1.09 -9.93
N GLU A 239 -14.68 -1.91 -10.36
CA GLU A 239 -15.21 -3.00 -9.53
C GLU A 239 -14.15 -4.10 -9.30
N LEU A 240 -13.30 -4.36 -10.30
CA LEU A 240 -12.19 -5.29 -10.16
C LEU A 240 -11.17 -4.76 -9.14
N GLY A 241 -10.70 -3.53 -9.28
CA GLY A 241 -9.77 -2.91 -8.35
C GLY A 241 -10.26 -2.96 -6.91
N LYS A 242 -11.49 -2.56 -6.66
CA LYS A 242 -12.12 -2.64 -5.33
C LYS A 242 -12.20 -4.08 -4.81
N ALA A 243 -12.56 -5.04 -5.67
CA ALA A 243 -12.66 -6.43 -5.28
C ALA A 243 -11.30 -7.02 -4.85
N LEU A 244 -10.22 -6.50 -5.40
CA LEU A 244 -8.83 -6.94 -5.15
C LEU A 244 -8.09 -6.09 -4.12
N GLY A 245 -8.78 -5.17 -3.42
CA GLY A 245 -8.21 -4.37 -2.35
C GLY A 245 -7.49 -3.10 -2.80
N GLY A 246 -7.53 -2.79 -4.09
CA GLY A 246 -7.04 -1.51 -4.63
C GLY A 246 -8.01 -0.36 -4.31
N ASP A 247 -7.47 0.80 -4.02
CA ASP A 247 -8.29 1.94 -3.60
C ASP A 247 -9.05 2.58 -4.75
N LYS A 248 -8.47 2.64 -5.93
CA LYS A 248 -9.02 3.40 -7.05
C LYS A 248 -8.60 2.82 -8.39
N LEU A 249 -9.53 2.89 -9.31
CA LEU A 249 -9.23 2.91 -10.71
C LEU A 249 -8.90 4.37 -11.07
N ASP A 250 -7.69 4.63 -11.45
CA ASP A 250 -7.29 5.93 -11.97
C ASP A 250 -7.45 5.91 -13.49
N VAL A 251 -8.46 6.63 -14.01
CA VAL A 251 -8.55 6.92 -15.44
C VAL A 251 -7.61 8.08 -15.70
N VAL A 252 -6.55 7.83 -16.43
CA VAL A 252 -5.47 8.77 -16.64
C VAL A 252 -5.24 8.93 -18.12
N HIS A 253 -5.12 10.17 -18.60
CA HIS A 253 -4.63 10.39 -19.95
C HIS A 253 -3.19 9.89 -20.07
N GLU A 254 -2.86 9.29 -21.21
CA GLU A 254 -1.52 8.77 -21.51
C GLU A 254 -0.41 9.75 -21.14
N SER A 255 -0.61 11.04 -21.43
CA SER A 255 0.36 12.10 -21.09
C SER A 255 0.58 12.35 -19.60
N GLU A 256 -0.35 11.92 -18.74
CA GLU A 256 -0.31 12.09 -17.28
C GLU A 256 0.12 10.82 -16.55
N LEU A 257 0.16 9.68 -17.24
CA LEU A 257 0.46 8.38 -16.66
C LEU A 257 1.79 8.34 -15.88
N ALA A 258 2.83 8.95 -16.45
CA ALA A 258 4.15 8.97 -15.83
C ALA A 258 4.17 9.78 -14.53
N ASP A 259 3.41 10.85 -14.43
CA ASP A 259 3.28 11.66 -13.22
C ASP A 259 2.44 10.94 -12.17
N THR A 260 1.33 10.33 -12.56
CA THR A 260 0.47 9.55 -11.67
C THR A 260 1.23 8.37 -11.05
N LEU A 261 1.97 7.60 -11.86
CA LEU A 261 2.82 6.52 -11.33
C LEU A 261 3.90 7.03 -10.37
N ALA A 262 4.50 8.19 -10.66
CA ALA A 262 5.50 8.79 -9.79
C ALA A 262 4.90 9.25 -8.45
N GLU A 263 3.71 9.83 -8.45
CA GLU A 263 2.98 10.23 -7.25
C GLU A 263 2.63 9.02 -6.38
N LYS A 264 2.10 7.95 -6.97
CA LYS A 264 1.82 6.69 -6.26
C LYS A 264 3.09 6.06 -5.69
N GLN A 265 4.17 6.00 -6.46
CA GLN A 265 5.45 5.51 -5.99
C GLN A 265 5.97 6.31 -4.80
N GLN A 266 5.85 7.65 -4.85
CA GLN A 266 6.25 8.53 -3.76
C GLN A 266 5.38 8.32 -2.51
N ALA A 267 4.07 8.16 -2.67
CA ALA A 267 3.16 7.86 -1.58
C ALA A 267 3.53 6.55 -0.87
N LEU A 268 3.78 5.49 -1.64
CA LEU A 268 4.24 4.21 -1.10
C LEU A 268 5.60 4.33 -0.40
N ALA A 269 6.56 5.05 -0.98
CA ALA A 269 7.88 5.25 -0.39
C ALA A 269 7.82 6.03 0.94
N ASN A 270 6.83 6.89 1.10
CA ASN A 270 6.63 7.73 2.29
C ASN A 270 5.57 7.19 3.25
N ALA A 271 5.12 5.96 3.09
CA ALA A 271 4.17 5.34 4.00
C ALA A 271 4.72 5.27 5.43
N LEU A 272 3.83 5.34 6.40
CA LEU A 272 4.12 5.02 7.78
C LEU A 272 4.00 3.52 7.99
N GLU A 273 4.76 2.99 8.92
CA GLU A 273 4.69 1.61 9.34
C GLU A 273 4.30 1.54 10.82
N ILE A 274 3.28 0.74 11.12
CA ILE A 274 2.88 0.40 12.48
C ILE A 274 3.24 -1.05 12.70
N LYS A 275 4.30 -1.31 13.48
CA LYS A 275 4.71 -2.65 13.87
C LYS A 275 3.95 -3.07 15.11
N THR A 276 3.31 -4.23 15.05
CA THR A 276 2.61 -4.82 16.18
C THR A 276 2.81 -6.33 16.22
N ALA A 277 2.36 -6.95 17.28
CA ALA A 277 2.31 -8.40 17.40
C ALA A 277 0.94 -8.81 17.90
N VAL A 278 0.48 -9.96 17.42
CA VAL A 278 -0.81 -10.54 17.77
C VAL A 278 -0.63 -11.82 18.59
N ASP A 279 -1.59 -12.09 19.45
CA ASP A 279 -1.61 -13.30 20.26
C ASP A 279 -1.94 -14.56 19.45
N GLU A 280 -1.60 -15.73 19.97
CA GLU A 280 -1.79 -17.03 19.31
C GLU A 280 -3.25 -17.35 18.94
N ASN A 281 -4.23 -16.74 19.63
CA ASN A 281 -5.66 -16.91 19.32
C ASN A 281 -6.06 -16.29 17.96
N PHE A 282 -5.23 -15.42 17.40
CA PHE A 282 -5.44 -14.85 16.06
C PHE A 282 -4.81 -15.68 14.95
N TYR A 283 -4.00 -16.69 15.27
CA TYR A 283 -3.33 -17.50 14.26
C TYR A 283 -4.33 -18.46 13.59
N GLY A 284 -4.16 -18.66 12.31
CA GLY A 284 -4.95 -19.61 11.55
C GLY A 284 -5.27 -19.13 10.13
N GLU A 285 -5.69 -20.07 9.30
CA GLU A 285 -6.09 -19.79 7.91
C GLU A 285 -7.47 -19.14 7.86
N ARG A 286 -7.57 -17.88 8.27
CA ARG A 286 -8.81 -17.12 8.28
C ARG A 286 -8.61 -15.69 7.78
N LEU A 287 -9.68 -15.12 7.28
CA LEU A 287 -9.79 -13.71 7.00
C LEU A 287 -10.37 -13.00 8.21
N ASP A 288 -9.73 -11.91 8.61
CA ASP A 288 -10.21 -11.00 9.64
C ASP A 288 -10.29 -9.58 9.08
N VAL A 289 -10.87 -8.66 9.84
CA VAL A 289 -10.89 -7.24 9.50
C VAL A 289 -9.98 -6.49 10.45
N LEU A 290 -8.89 -5.94 9.93
CA LEU A 290 -8.07 -4.99 10.67
C LEU A 290 -8.72 -3.62 10.59
N THR A 291 -9.01 -3.04 11.74
CA THR A 291 -9.51 -1.67 11.87
C THR A 291 -8.46 -0.82 12.53
N LEU A 292 -8.16 0.31 11.92
CA LEU A 292 -7.31 1.34 12.45
C LEU A 292 -8.15 2.58 12.75
N SER A 293 -7.98 3.14 13.94
CA SER A 293 -8.74 4.27 14.45
C SER A 293 -7.83 5.29 15.12
N VAL A 294 -8.15 6.57 14.97
CA VAL A 294 -7.44 7.68 15.64
C VAL A 294 -8.45 8.46 16.48
N PRO A 295 -8.76 8.01 17.71
CA PRO A 295 -9.86 8.53 18.52
C PRO A 295 -9.75 10.01 18.87
N GLN A 296 -8.55 10.54 19.05
CA GLN A 296 -8.34 11.95 19.42
C GLN A 296 -8.70 12.93 18.31
N LEU A 297 -8.88 12.45 17.09
CA LEU A 297 -9.24 13.26 15.92
C LEU A 297 -10.73 13.15 15.59
N GLY A 298 -11.49 12.44 16.41
CA GLY A 298 -12.92 12.19 16.25
C GLY A 298 -13.22 10.87 15.55
N SER A 299 -14.49 10.42 15.62
CA SER A 299 -14.95 9.15 15.05
C SER A 299 -14.85 9.05 13.53
N ALA A 300 -14.46 10.13 12.86
CA ALA A 300 -14.38 10.22 11.41
C ALA A 300 -13.08 9.59 10.82
N VAL A 301 -12.03 9.44 11.64
CA VAL A 301 -10.75 8.88 11.15
C VAL A 301 -10.68 7.43 11.54
N LYS A 302 -11.29 6.60 10.69
CA LYS A 302 -11.30 5.16 10.83
C LYS A 302 -11.16 4.51 9.46
N THR A 303 -10.21 3.60 9.31
CA THR A 303 -10.03 2.83 8.09
C THR A 303 -9.99 1.33 8.40
N ASN A 304 -10.40 0.52 7.45
CA ASN A 304 -10.47 -0.94 7.59
C ASN A 304 -9.81 -1.60 6.38
N ALA A 305 -9.16 -2.73 6.62
CA ALA A 305 -8.72 -3.63 5.56
C ALA A 305 -8.96 -5.08 5.95
N THR A 306 -9.28 -5.91 4.98
CA THR A 306 -9.33 -7.36 5.18
C THR A 306 -7.91 -7.89 5.27
N VAL A 307 -7.63 -8.71 6.27
CA VAL A 307 -6.32 -9.31 6.49
C VAL A 307 -6.43 -10.83 6.57
N TYR A 308 -5.54 -11.52 5.88
CA TYR A 308 -5.39 -12.97 5.99
C TYR A 308 -4.33 -13.30 7.03
N MET A 309 -4.72 -14.01 8.08
CA MET A 309 -3.86 -14.35 9.23
C MET A 309 -3.18 -15.71 9.09
N GLY A 310 -3.25 -16.33 7.91
CA GLY A 310 -2.65 -17.64 7.65
C GLY A 310 -1.13 -17.61 7.80
N HIS A 311 -0.61 -18.64 8.46
CA HIS A 311 0.83 -18.84 8.58
C HIS A 311 1.38 -19.31 7.24
N ARG A 312 2.25 -18.53 6.62
CA ARG A 312 2.95 -18.93 5.40
C ARG A 312 4.16 -19.73 5.80
N LEU A 313 3.98 -21.05 5.85
CA LEU A 313 5.12 -21.95 6.00
C LEU A 313 6.07 -21.76 4.82
N ALA A 314 7.33 -21.44 5.12
CA ALA A 314 8.39 -21.60 4.12
C ALA A 314 8.30 -23.00 3.51
N LYS A 315 8.40 -23.12 2.19
CA LYS A 315 8.52 -24.46 1.56
C LYS A 315 9.60 -25.21 2.32
N PRO A 316 9.33 -26.42 2.88
CA PRO A 316 10.35 -27.14 3.60
C PRO A 316 11.53 -27.39 2.68
N ALA A 317 12.67 -26.77 2.99
CA ALA A 317 13.91 -27.08 2.32
C ALA A 317 14.33 -28.47 2.77
N VAL A 318 14.28 -29.44 1.86
CA VAL A 318 14.85 -30.75 2.14
C VAL A 318 16.36 -30.60 2.02
N GLU A 319 17.03 -30.33 3.13
CA GLU A 319 18.49 -30.17 3.13
C GLU A 319 19.25 -31.47 2.88
N SER A 320 18.67 -32.60 3.23
CA SER A 320 19.21 -33.92 2.86
C SER A 320 18.18 -35.04 3.04
N VAL A 321 18.21 -36.03 2.14
CA VAL A 321 17.50 -37.29 2.31
C VAL A 321 18.52 -38.38 2.55
N THR A 322 18.63 -38.89 3.76
CA THR A 322 19.47 -40.04 4.06
C THR A 322 18.62 -41.30 3.92
N LEU A 323 18.84 -42.04 2.84
CA LEU A 323 18.21 -43.34 2.66
C LEU A 323 18.97 -44.41 3.49
N HIS A 324 18.37 -44.81 4.60
CA HIS A 324 18.82 -46.03 5.30
C HIS A 324 18.13 -47.24 4.68
N GLY A 325 18.64 -47.68 3.51
CA GLY A 325 18.22 -48.92 2.89
C GLY A 325 18.98 -50.09 3.53
N ARG A 326 18.33 -50.94 4.29
CA ARG A 326 18.79 -52.31 4.51
C ARG A 326 18.25 -53.13 3.36
N TYR A 327 19.12 -53.46 2.40
CA TYR A 327 18.86 -54.57 1.50
C TYR A 327 19.13 -55.86 2.29
N ALA A 328 18.06 -56.59 2.65
CA ALA A 328 18.18 -57.99 3.01
C ALA A 328 18.31 -58.76 1.70
N MET A 329 19.41 -59.52 1.52
CA MET A 329 19.54 -60.56 0.50
C MET A 329 18.76 -61.78 0.91
#